data_2cc79d4b9be554eb5c468fe1ba7cebc3
#
_entry.id   2cc79d4b9be554eb5c468fe1ba7cebc3
#
_cell.length_a   1.000
_cell.length_b   1.000
_cell.length_c   1.000
_cell.angle_alpha   90.00
_cell.angle_beta   90.00
_cell.angle_gamma   90.00
#
_symmetry.space_group_name_H-M   'P 1'
#
loop_
_entity.id
_entity.type
_entity.pdbx_description
1 polymer ?
#
loop_
_entity_poly.entity_id
_entity_poly.type
_entity_poly.pdbx_seq_one_letter_code
_entity_poly.pdbx_strand_id
1 'polypeptide(L)'
;MEKLTPSLEENLRTFRELFHAPENQDFVVRELEPGGVRLAVLCIDGMASRRNIESAVLRPLMNAPPFGSLPPETRAQALLDKVLPTGTGETEERVQNIAEFLLDGNC
;
A
#
# COMPACT_ATOMS: atom_id res chain seq x y z
N MET A 1 6.29 -8.94 17.79
CA MET A 1 6.34 -8.46 16.41
C MET A 1 5.18 -7.52 16.14
N GLU A 2 5.47 -6.39 15.58
CA GLU A 2 4.45 -5.37 15.31
C GLU A 2 3.55 -5.77 14.16
N LYS A 3 2.25 -5.52 14.32
CA LYS A 3 1.26 -5.69 13.27
C LYS A 3 0.64 -4.36 12.92
N LEU A 4 0.02 -4.28 11.73
CA LEU A 4 -0.76 -3.12 11.35
C LEU A 4 -1.92 -2.91 12.34
N THR A 5 -2.25 -1.65 12.56
CA THR A 5 -3.39 -1.25 13.39
C THR A 5 -4.57 -0.85 12.50
N PRO A 6 -5.78 -0.68 13.03
CA PRO A 6 -6.90 -0.14 12.25
C PRO A 6 -6.72 1.32 11.83
N SER A 7 -5.72 2.03 12.35
CA SER A 7 -5.46 3.43 12.02
C SER A 7 -4.43 3.56 10.91
N LEU A 8 -4.85 4.08 9.74
CA LEU A 8 -3.94 4.36 8.63
C LEU A 8 -2.84 5.33 9.05
N GLU A 9 -3.17 6.33 9.83
CA GLU A 9 -2.21 7.35 10.27
C GLU A 9 -1.12 6.77 11.17
N GLU A 10 -1.49 5.88 12.09
CA GLU A 10 -0.51 5.20 12.94
C GLU A 10 0.39 4.28 12.11
N ASN A 11 -0.19 3.56 11.17
CA ASN A 11 0.58 2.66 10.29
C ASN A 11 1.58 3.45 9.45
N LEU A 12 1.17 4.56 8.88
CA LEU A 12 2.07 5.42 8.12
C LEU A 12 3.19 5.98 8.98
N ARG A 13 2.88 6.37 10.21
CA ARG A 13 3.90 6.84 11.15
C ARG A 13 4.94 5.76 11.42
N THR A 14 4.49 4.52 11.65
CA THR A 14 5.38 3.39 11.88
C THR A 14 6.35 3.19 10.71
N PHE A 15 5.85 3.20 9.48
CA PHE A 15 6.71 3.02 8.32
C PHE A 15 7.63 4.21 8.06
N ARG A 16 7.16 5.44 8.30
CA ARG A 16 8.02 6.62 8.17
C ARG A 16 9.17 6.59 9.16
N GLU A 17 8.92 6.17 10.39
CA GLU A 17 9.99 6.02 11.39
C GLU A 17 10.96 4.90 11.00
N LEU A 18 10.43 3.78 10.55
CA LEU A 18 11.23 2.62 10.15
C LEU A 18 12.17 2.94 8.99
N PHE A 19 11.71 3.71 8.02
CA PHE A 19 12.50 4.10 6.84
C PHE A 19 13.13 5.49 6.97
N HIS A 20 13.09 6.09 8.15
CA HIS A 20 13.71 7.39 8.45
C HIS A 20 13.21 8.55 7.59
N ALA A 21 11.93 8.57 7.27
CA ALA A 21 11.32 9.70 6.59
C ALA A 21 11.04 10.84 7.58
N PRO A 22 11.14 12.11 7.17
CA PRO A 22 11.36 12.58 5.80
C PRO A 22 12.83 12.69 5.39
N GLU A 23 13.80 12.34 6.25
CA GLU A 23 15.22 12.40 5.91
C GLU A 23 15.55 11.49 4.73
N ASN A 24 14.94 10.31 4.69
CA ASN A 24 15.05 9.41 3.54
C ASN A 24 13.98 9.78 2.51
N GLN A 25 14.36 10.53 1.51
CA GLN A 25 13.45 10.99 0.45
C GLN A 25 13.09 9.88 -0.55
N ASP A 26 13.76 8.75 -0.50
CA ASP A 26 13.43 7.61 -1.37
C ASP A 26 12.19 6.85 -0.91
N PHE A 27 11.82 7.00 0.35
CA PHE A 27 10.58 6.41 0.85
C PHE A 27 9.39 7.28 0.45
N VAL A 28 8.56 6.77 -0.45
CA VAL A 28 7.43 7.51 -1.04
C VAL A 28 6.11 6.95 -0.54
N VAL A 29 5.22 7.85 -0.14
CA VAL A 29 3.86 7.52 0.30
C VAL A 29 2.87 8.29 -0.58
N ARG A 30 1.94 7.58 -1.21
CA ARG A 30 0.85 8.17 -1.99
C ARG A 30 -0.47 7.82 -1.30
N GLU A 31 -1.16 8.84 -0.81
CA GLU A 31 -2.46 8.65 -0.15
C GLU A 31 -3.58 8.86 -1.16
N LEU A 32 -4.55 7.95 -1.14
CA LEU A 32 -5.69 7.94 -2.06
C LEU A 32 -6.97 7.69 -1.26
N GLU A 33 -8.11 8.05 -1.85
CA GLU A 33 -9.42 7.80 -1.24
C GLU A 33 -10.41 7.27 -2.28
N PRO A 34 -10.11 6.14 -2.96
CA PRO A 34 -11.00 5.60 -3.96
C PRO A 34 -12.29 5.09 -3.33
N GLY A 35 -13.44 5.51 -3.89
CA GLY A 35 -14.74 5.08 -3.39
C GLY A 35 -15.01 5.47 -1.94
N GLY A 36 -14.35 6.50 -1.41
CA GLY A 36 -14.51 6.94 -0.04
C GLY A 36 -13.68 6.19 0.99
N VAL A 37 -12.86 5.23 0.55
CA VAL A 37 -11.99 4.47 1.44
C VAL A 37 -10.57 5.02 1.38
N ARG A 38 -10.03 5.44 2.52
CA ARG A 38 -8.67 5.96 2.60
C ARG A 38 -7.67 4.82 2.56
N LEU A 39 -6.67 4.96 1.69
CA LEU A 39 -5.57 4.00 1.60
C LEU A 39 -4.28 4.72 1.23
N ALA A 40 -3.17 4.04 1.35
CA ALA A 40 -1.87 4.57 0.96
C ALA A 40 -1.09 3.52 0.18
N VAL A 41 -0.33 3.98 -0.81
CA VAL A 41 0.62 3.16 -1.56
C VAL A 41 2.02 3.59 -1.14
N LEU A 42 2.81 2.63 -0.69
CA LEU A 42 4.17 2.87 -0.22
C LEU A 42 5.16 2.20 -1.17
N CYS A 43 6.24 2.89 -1.47
CA CYS A 43 7.32 2.31 -2.26
C CYS A 43 8.64 3.01 -1.94
N ILE A 44 9.75 2.37 -2.35
CA ILE A 44 11.09 2.95 -2.23
C ILE A 44 11.54 3.33 -3.63
N ASP A 45 11.73 4.63 -3.86
CA ASP A 45 12.13 5.16 -5.16
C ASP A 45 13.50 4.61 -5.55
N GLY A 46 13.64 4.26 -6.82
CA GLY A 46 14.87 3.63 -7.32
C GLY A 46 14.90 2.12 -7.19
N MET A 47 14.08 1.54 -6.32
CA MET A 47 13.95 0.08 -6.18
C MET A 47 12.70 -0.45 -6.87
N ALA A 48 11.66 0.39 -6.98
CA ALA A 48 10.43 0.05 -7.68
C ALA A 48 10.24 0.94 -8.90
N SER A 49 9.67 0.39 -9.97
CA SER A 49 9.41 1.16 -11.19
C SER A 49 8.20 2.06 -10.99
N ARG A 50 8.40 3.39 -11.09
CA ARG A 50 7.31 4.36 -10.99
C ARG A 50 6.22 4.14 -12.03
N ARG A 51 6.63 3.80 -13.27
CA ARG A 51 5.68 3.56 -14.37
C ARG A 51 4.82 2.34 -14.08
N ASN A 52 5.42 1.27 -13.59
CA ASN A 52 4.67 0.06 -13.25
C ASN A 52 3.72 0.30 -12.08
N ILE A 53 4.15 1.04 -11.07
CA ILE A 53 3.29 1.38 -9.93
C ILE A 53 2.11 2.22 -10.42
N GLU A 54 2.34 3.22 -11.24
CA GLU A 54 1.25 4.07 -11.74
C GLU A 54 0.26 3.27 -12.57
N SER A 55 0.70 2.45 -13.51
CA SER A 55 -0.19 1.71 -14.40
C SER A 55 -0.83 0.50 -13.74
N ALA A 56 -0.11 -0.22 -12.88
CA ALA A 56 -0.59 -1.46 -12.29
C ALA A 56 -1.27 -1.28 -10.94
N VAL A 57 -1.03 -0.17 -10.25
CA VAL A 57 -1.55 0.05 -8.90
C VAL A 57 -2.38 1.33 -8.83
N LEU A 58 -1.79 2.49 -9.10
CA LEU A 58 -2.45 3.77 -8.89
C LEU A 58 -3.69 3.96 -9.77
N ARG A 59 -3.57 3.71 -11.07
CA ARG A 59 -4.71 3.88 -11.99
C ARG A 59 -5.86 2.92 -11.68
N PRO A 60 -5.61 1.63 -11.47
CA PRO A 60 -6.69 0.72 -11.09
C PRO A 60 -7.37 1.11 -9.79
N LEU A 61 -6.62 1.60 -8.80
CA LEU A 61 -7.21 2.07 -7.54
C LEU A 61 -8.06 3.32 -7.73
N MET A 62 -7.59 4.27 -8.54
CA MET A 62 -8.34 5.50 -8.81
C MET A 62 -9.63 5.24 -9.57
N ASN A 63 -9.68 4.19 -10.37
CA ASN A 63 -10.85 3.80 -11.15
C ASN A 63 -11.64 2.66 -10.52
N ALA A 64 -11.31 2.29 -9.28
CA ALA A 64 -11.96 1.18 -8.61
C ALA A 64 -13.46 1.44 -8.39
N PRO A 65 -14.31 0.42 -8.53
CA PRO A 65 -15.70 0.53 -8.12
C PRO A 65 -15.77 0.72 -6.61
N PRO A 66 -16.89 1.30 -6.08
CA PRO A 66 -17.01 1.47 -4.63
C PRO A 66 -16.90 0.14 -3.90
N PHE A 67 -15.93 0.04 -3.00
CA PHE A 67 -15.74 -1.16 -2.17
C PHE A 67 -15.85 -0.85 -0.68
N GLY A 68 -16.20 0.37 -0.32
CA GLY A 68 -16.35 0.80 1.06
C GLY A 68 -17.51 0.13 1.80
N SER A 69 -18.44 -0.48 1.08
CA SER A 69 -19.54 -1.24 1.68
C SER A 69 -19.08 -2.62 2.18
N LEU A 70 -17.90 -3.08 1.74
CA LEU A 70 -17.37 -4.37 2.20
C LEU A 70 -16.80 -4.23 3.62
N PRO A 71 -16.86 -5.30 4.43
CA PRO A 71 -16.20 -5.29 5.73
C PRO A 71 -14.72 -4.93 5.59
N PRO A 72 -14.16 -4.12 6.50
CA PRO A 72 -12.75 -3.71 6.40
C PRO A 72 -11.77 -4.87 6.26
N GLU A 73 -12.02 -5.98 6.91
CA GLU A 73 -11.14 -7.16 6.88
C GLU A 73 -11.12 -7.88 5.53
N THR A 74 -12.07 -7.61 4.63
CA THR A 74 -12.13 -8.23 3.31
C THR A 74 -11.70 -7.28 2.19
N ARG A 75 -11.47 -6.00 2.49
CA ARG A 75 -11.15 -4.99 1.47
C ARG A 75 -9.83 -5.26 0.75
N ALA A 76 -8.79 -5.65 1.49
CA ALA A 76 -7.50 -5.93 0.89
C ALA A 76 -7.57 -7.06 -0.13
N GLN A 77 -8.24 -8.14 0.24
CA GLN A 77 -8.40 -9.30 -0.65
C GLN A 77 -9.26 -8.94 -1.86
N ALA A 78 -10.29 -8.13 -1.67
CA ALA A 78 -11.13 -7.67 -2.77
C ALA A 78 -10.34 -6.81 -3.76
N LEU A 79 -9.42 -5.98 -3.29
CA LEU A 79 -8.53 -5.21 -4.16
C LEU A 79 -7.65 -6.11 -5.01
N LEU A 80 -7.06 -7.14 -4.42
CA LEU A 80 -6.24 -8.09 -5.15
C LEU A 80 -7.04 -8.88 -6.18
N ASP A 81 -8.24 -9.31 -5.82
CA ASP A 81 -9.04 -10.20 -6.67
C ASP A 81 -9.74 -9.46 -7.81
N LYS A 82 -10.14 -8.21 -7.61
CA LYS A 82 -11.08 -7.53 -8.52
C LYS A 82 -10.59 -6.20 -9.07
N VAL A 83 -9.60 -5.57 -8.46
CA VAL A 83 -9.18 -4.22 -8.82
C VAL A 83 -7.77 -4.20 -9.40
N LEU A 84 -6.81 -4.81 -8.71
CA LEU A 84 -5.41 -4.75 -9.11
C LEU A 84 -5.09 -5.85 -10.12
N PRO A 85 -4.59 -5.49 -11.31
CA PRO A 85 -4.28 -6.47 -12.37
C PRO A 85 -2.92 -7.14 -12.13
N THR A 86 -2.69 -7.59 -10.91
CA THR A 86 -1.44 -8.26 -10.56
C THR A 86 -1.70 -9.72 -10.23
N GLY A 87 -0.88 -10.61 -10.76
CA GLY A 87 -0.98 -12.04 -10.47
C GLY A 87 -0.15 -12.49 -9.27
N THR A 88 0.58 -11.56 -8.63
CA THR A 88 1.54 -11.91 -7.58
C THR A 88 1.32 -11.17 -6.27
N GLY A 89 0.21 -10.46 -6.15
CA GLY A 89 -0.11 -9.74 -4.92
C GLY A 89 -0.49 -10.67 -3.78
N GLU A 90 -0.20 -10.28 -2.57
CA GLU A 90 -0.59 -11.01 -1.37
C GLU A 90 -0.97 -10.06 -0.24
N THR A 91 -1.70 -10.55 0.75
CA THR A 91 -2.05 -9.77 1.93
C THR A 91 -1.06 -10.05 3.05
N GLU A 92 -0.71 -9.02 3.82
CA GLU A 92 0.19 -9.14 4.95
C GLU A 92 -0.16 -8.08 6.00
N GLU A 93 -0.10 -8.44 7.26
CA GLU A 93 -0.37 -7.53 8.37
C GLU A 93 0.83 -7.29 9.28
N ARG A 94 1.92 -8.04 9.13
CA ARG A 94 3.12 -7.89 9.94
C ARG A 94 4.04 -6.83 9.35
N VAL A 95 4.36 -5.82 10.16
CA VAL A 95 5.14 -4.68 9.72
C VAL A 95 6.50 -5.08 9.15
N GLN A 96 7.20 -5.98 9.83
CA GLN A 96 8.53 -6.41 9.37
C GLN A 96 8.49 -7.09 8.00
N ASN A 97 7.49 -7.94 7.77
CA ASN A 97 7.34 -8.61 6.48
C ASN A 97 7.01 -7.62 5.36
N ILE A 98 6.17 -6.62 5.64
CA ILE A 98 5.87 -5.56 4.69
C ILE A 98 7.13 -4.75 4.39
N ALA A 99 7.92 -4.41 5.40
CA ALA A 99 9.16 -3.66 5.21
C ALA A 99 10.16 -4.42 4.33
N GLU A 100 10.32 -5.72 4.56
CA GLU A 100 11.19 -6.56 3.74
C GLU A 100 10.69 -6.62 2.29
N PHE A 101 9.38 -6.71 2.10
CA PHE A 101 8.76 -6.70 0.78
C PHE A 101 9.05 -5.41 0.02
N LEU A 102 8.99 -4.27 0.71
CA LEU A 102 9.32 -2.96 0.12
C LEU A 102 10.81 -2.88 -0.26
N LEU A 103 11.68 -3.41 0.58
CA LEU A 103 13.12 -3.43 0.32
C LEU A 103 13.48 -4.30 -0.89
N ASP A 104 12.63 -5.25 -1.25
CA ASP A 104 12.81 -6.08 -2.45
C ASP A 104 12.31 -5.40 -3.72
N GLY A 105 11.89 -4.13 -3.67
CA GLY A 105 11.47 -3.37 -4.83
C GLY A 105 9.98 -3.44 -5.13
N ASN A 106 9.16 -3.87 -4.17
CA ASN A 106 7.71 -3.97 -4.32
C ASN A 106 6.98 -2.76 -3.73
N CYS A 107 5.70 -2.73 -3.88
CA CYS A 107 4.86 -1.72 -3.24
C CYS A 107 3.60 -2.34 -2.63
#